data_eaadfd002ce04321a994d02ac284624f
#
_entry.id   eaadfd002ce04321a994d02ac284624f
#
_cell.length_a   1.000
_cell.length_b   1.000
_cell.length_c   1.000
_cell.angle_alpha   90.00
_cell.angle_beta   90.00
_cell.angle_gamma   90.00
#
_symmetry.space_group_name_H-M   'P 1'
#
loop_
_entity.id
_entity.type
_entity.pdbx_description
1 polymer ?
#
loop_
_entity_poly.entity_id
_entity_poly.type
_entity_poly.pdbx_seq_one_letter_code
_entity_poly.pdbx_strand_id
1 'polypeptide(L)'
;MQAKKITTFIRSNKFNNSNKQYHAARTYDFISPSNDLFETIKFAIKALKSIYRPEIKYKKAGVLLSDLTPEAEYNRDLFFHQSEESILKKIRVNKVFDNLNNRYGSGTICVAKENYEKFYITRRQNLSPAYTSNFDDLPNVN
;
A
#
# COMPACT_ATOMS: atom_id res chain seq x y z
N MET A 1 7.30 5.62 10.92
CA MET A 1 7.88 6.19 9.69
C MET A 1 6.81 6.93 8.90
N GLN A 2 7.17 8.03 8.24
CA GLN A 2 6.28 8.86 7.43
C GLN A 2 6.87 8.96 6.02
N ALA A 3 6.02 8.95 5.00
CA ALA A 3 6.45 9.07 3.61
C ALA A 3 6.26 10.50 3.10
N LYS A 4 7.19 10.98 2.26
CA LYS A 4 7.05 12.26 1.55
C LYS A 4 6.46 12.10 0.16
N LYS A 5 6.62 10.93 -0.46
CA LYS A 5 6.18 10.69 -1.84
C LYS A 5 5.37 9.41 -1.97
N ILE A 6 4.40 9.44 -2.85
CA ILE A 6 3.61 8.29 -3.25
C ILE A 6 3.64 8.15 -4.77
N THR A 7 4.01 6.97 -5.24
CA THR A 7 3.98 6.62 -6.66
C THR A 7 2.98 5.51 -6.88
N THR A 8 2.00 5.74 -7.73
CA THR A 8 1.08 4.69 -8.18
C THR A 8 1.45 4.30 -9.60
N PHE A 9 1.54 3.01 -9.86
CA PHE A 9 1.82 2.47 -11.19
C PHE A 9 0.82 1.39 -11.60
N ILE A 10 0.61 1.29 -12.90
CA ILE A 10 -0.18 0.25 -13.54
C ILE A 10 0.54 -0.27 -14.77
N ARG A 11 0.39 -1.56 -15.06
CA ARG A 11 0.95 -2.17 -16.28
C ARG A 11 0.10 -3.30 -16.82
N SER A 12 0.11 -3.43 -18.15
CA SER A 12 -0.46 -4.57 -18.86
C SER A 12 0.49 -5.79 -18.81
N ASN A 13 0.04 -6.92 -19.34
CA ASN A 13 0.88 -8.11 -19.46
C ASN A 13 1.90 -7.95 -20.60
N LYS A 14 3.19 -7.96 -20.29
CA LYS A 14 4.27 -7.87 -21.28
C LYS A 14 4.37 -9.09 -22.21
N PHE A 15 3.88 -10.25 -21.76
CA PHE A 15 4.01 -11.51 -22.48
C PHE A 15 2.80 -11.82 -23.38
N ASN A 16 1.79 -10.96 -23.41
CA ASN A 16 0.63 -11.16 -24.25
C ASN A 16 0.68 -10.17 -25.42
N ASN A 17 1.12 -10.65 -26.56
CA ASN A 17 1.27 -9.84 -27.79
C ASN A 17 -0.09 -9.43 -28.41
N SER A 18 -1.20 -10.07 -28.02
CA SER A 18 -2.54 -9.73 -28.51
C SER A 18 -3.16 -8.51 -27.81
N ASN A 19 -2.56 -8.04 -26.71
CA ASN A 19 -3.06 -6.89 -25.96
C ASN A 19 -2.13 -5.68 -26.13
N LYS A 20 -2.72 -4.50 -26.25
CA LYS A 20 -1.98 -3.24 -26.27
C LYS A 20 -1.12 -3.12 -25.02
N GLN A 21 0.19 -3.04 -25.19
CA GLN A 21 1.12 -2.88 -24.08
C GLN A 21 1.03 -1.47 -23.53
N TYR A 22 0.92 -1.36 -22.22
CA TYR A 22 0.86 -0.09 -21.51
C TYR A 22 1.51 -0.18 -20.15
N HIS A 23 2.31 0.81 -19.85
CA HIS A 23 2.91 1.01 -18.53
C HIS A 23 2.89 2.50 -18.23
N ALA A 24 2.35 2.85 -17.08
CA ALA A 24 2.36 4.23 -16.60
C ALA A 24 2.52 4.26 -15.09
N ALA A 25 3.18 5.33 -14.63
CA ALA A 25 3.34 5.63 -13.23
C ALA A 25 3.11 7.14 -13.00
N ARG A 26 2.59 7.49 -11.84
CA ARG A 26 2.42 8.88 -11.42
C ARG A 26 2.83 9.03 -9.98
N THR A 27 3.69 10.02 -9.72
CA THR A 27 4.16 10.37 -8.38
C THR A 27 3.49 11.66 -7.94
N TYR A 28 3.12 11.69 -6.66
CA TYR A 28 2.71 12.90 -5.95
C TYR A 28 3.54 13.06 -4.69
N ASP A 29 3.88 14.29 -4.38
CA ASP A 29 4.48 14.66 -3.11
C ASP A 29 3.36 14.94 -2.10
N PHE A 30 3.52 14.43 -0.87
CA PHE A 30 2.72 14.90 0.25
C PHE A 30 3.20 16.29 0.65
N ILE A 31 2.29 17.17 1.00
CA ILE A 31 2.62 18.54 1.43
C ILE A 31 3.49 18.47 2.68
N SER A 32 3.20 17.55 3.57
CA SER A 32 4.03 17.20 4.71
C SER A 32 4.16 15.67 4.80
N PRO A 33 5.28 15.14 5.35
CA PRO A 33 5.42 13.70 5.52
C PRO A 33 4.24 13.12 6.27
N SER A 34 3.66 12.05 5.75
CA SER A 34 2.43 11.47 6.29
C SER A 34 2.55 9.96 6.47
N ASN A 35 1.91 9.46 7.53
CA ASN A 35 1.62 8.04 7.76
C ASN A 35 0.11 7.78 7.83
N ASP A 36 -0.71 8.77 7.42
CA ASP A 36 -2.16 8.64 7.41
C ASP A 36 -2.61 7.73 6.26
N LEU A 37 -3.26 6.62 6.63
CA LEU A 37 -3.78 5.63 5.69
C LEU A 37 -4.78 6.25 4.70
N PHE A 38 -5.69 7.09 5.18
CA PHE A 38 -6.74 7.67 4.34
C PHE A 38 -6.19 8.70 3.36
N GLU A 39 -5.21 9.47 3.79
CA GLU A 39 -4.50 10.42 2.92
C GLU A 39 -3.73 9.67 1.84
N THR A 40 -3.01 8.62 2.21
CA THR A 40 -2.29 7.74 1.29
C THR A 40 -3.22 7.15 0.23
N ILE A 41 -4.38 6.60 0.63
CA ILE A 41 -5.37 6.07 -0.30
C ILE A 41 -5.92 7.15 -1.23
N LYS A 42 -6.21 8.34 -0.72
CA LYS A 42 -6.71 9.47 -1.52
C LYS A 42 -5.73 9.86 -2.64
N PHE A 43 -4.44 9.99 -2.31
CA PHE A 43 -3.40 10.30 -3.29
C PHE A 43 -3.15 9.15 -4.28
N ALA A 44 -3.17 7.90 -3.81
CA ALA A 44 -3.06 6.72 -4.67
C ALA A 44 -4.19 6.67 -5.71
N ILE A 45 -5.43 6.92 -5.30
CA ILE A 45 -6.59 6.95 -6.19
C ILE A 45 -6.48 8.14 -7.16
N LYS A 46 -6.05 9.32 -6.70
CA LYS A 46 -5.83 10.49 -7.55
C LYS A 46 -4.79 10.19 -8.63
N ALA A 47 -3.67 9.57 -8.26
CA ALA A 47 -2.63 9.14 -9.18
C ALA A 47 -3.16 8.10 -10.18
N LEU A 48 -3.89 7.10 -9.69
CA LEU A 48 -4.48 6.06 -10.54
C LEU A 48 -5.41 6.65 -11.58
N LYS A 49 -6.31 7.56 -11.19
CA LYS A 49 -7.26 8.21 -12.13
C LYS A 49 -6.54 8.96 -13.25
N SER A 50 -5.36 9.52 -13.00
CA SER A 50 -4.60 10.26 -14.02
C SER A 50 -3.91 9.38 -15.07
N ILE A 51 -3.64 8.11 -14.74
CA ILE A 51 -2.93 7.17 -15.62
C ILE A 51 -3.83 6.05 -16.16
N TYR A 52 -5.02 5.88 -15.60
CA TYR A 52 -5.95 4.83 -15.99
C TYR A 52 -6.54 5.06 -17.38
N ARG A 53 -6.59 4.00 -18.18
CA ARG A 53 -7.24 3.96 -19.50
C ARG A 53 -8.20 2.77 -19.55
N PRO A 54 -9.51 2.99 -19.82
CA PRO A 54 -10.51 1.92 -19.72
C PRO A 54 -10.32 0.80 -20.75
N GLU A 55 -9.67 1.10 -21.88
CA GLU A 55 -9.47 0.15 -22.99
C GLU A 55 -8.36 -0.88 -22.75
N ILE A 56 -7.61 -0.76 -21.66
CA ILE A 56 -6.43 -1.57 -21.39
C ILE A 56 -6.73 -2.62 -20.34
N LYS A 57 -6.37 -3.88 -20.63
CA LYS A 57 -6.40 -4.96 -19.66
C LYS A 57 -5.12 -4.93 -18.81
N TYR A 58 -5.26 -4.48 -17.58
CA TYR A 58 -4.15 -4.42 -16.62
C TYR A 58 -3.86 -5.77 -15.99
N LYS A 59 -2.59 -6.07 -15.79
CA LYS A 59 -2.12 -7.27 -15.07
C LYS A 59 -1.61 -6.92 -13.67
N LYS A 60 -1.00 -5.76 -13.50
CA LYS A 60 -0.40 -5.35 -12.23
C LYS A 60 -0.66 -3.87 -11.96
N ALA A 61 -1.07 -3.60 -10.73
CA ALA A 61 -1.09 -2.28 -10.14
C ALA A 61 -0.30 -2.30 -8.83
N GLY A 62 0.25 -1.16 -8.44
CA GLY A 62 0.95 -1.06 -7.16
C GLY A 62 1.13 0.37 -6.72
N VAL A 63 1.40 0.50 -5.44
CA VAL A 63 1.73 1.76 -4.77
C VAL A 63 3.10 1.63 -4.13
N LEU A 64 3.93 2.64 -4.28
CA LEU A 64 5.24 2.76 -3.66
C LEU A 64 5.26 4.04 -2.83
N LEU A 65 5.61 3.90 -1.57
CA LEU A 65 5.90 5.03 -0.69
C LEU A 65 7.42 5.22 -0.65
N SER A 66 7.88 6.44 -0.82
CA SER A 66 9.31 6.77 -0.84
C SER A 66 9.62 8.02 -0.02
N ASP A 67 10.92 8.30 0.15
CA ASP A 67 11.43 9.37 1.01
C ASP A 67 10.86 9.22 2.44
N LEU A 68 11.14 8.02 3.01
CA LEU A 68 10.67 7.66 4.35
C LEU A 68 11.53 8.35 5.41
N THR A 69 10.88 9.09 6.32
CA THR A 69 11.52 9.76 7.45
C THR A 69 11.00 9.20 8.78
N PRO A 70 11.85 9.11 9.81
CA PRO A 70 11.39 8.81 11.17
C PRO A 70 10.37 9.86 11.64
N GLU A 71 9.39 9.44 12.41
CA GLU A 71 8.34 10.35 12.94
C GLU A 71 8.92 11.43 13.87
N ALA A 72 10.03 11.14 14.54
CA ALA A 72 10.72 12.06 15.45
C ALA A 72 11.45 13.22 14.75
N GLU A 73 11.81 13.05 13.48
CA GLU A 73 12.54 14.08 12.71
C GLU A 73 11.62 15.09 12.01
N TYR A 74 10.31 14.91 12.15
CA TYR A 74 9.36 15.80 11.52
C TYR A 74 9.24 17.11 12.29
N ASN A 75 9.92 18.15 11.78
CA ASN A 75 9.64 19.53 12.17
C ASN A 75 8.29 19.95 11.60
N ARG A 76 7.32 20.22 12.48
CA ARG A 76 6.01 20.74 12.09
C ARG A 76 6.20 21.97 11.22
N ASP A 77 5.70 21.92 10.02
CA ASP A 77 5.72 23.05 9.11
C ASP A 77 4.86 24.16 9.71
N LEU A 78 5.48 25.28 10.12
CA LEU A 78 4.84 26.39 10.82
C LEU A 78 3.69 27.03 10.03
N PHE A 79 3.61 26.74 8.74
CA PHE A 79 2.58 27.27 7.84
C PHE A 79 1.35 26.38 7.68
N PHE A 80 1.38 25.14 8.21
CA PHE A 80 0.25 24.20 8.12
C PHE A 80 -0.58 24.20 9.40
N HIS A 81 -1.63 25.00 9.41
CA HIS A 81 -2.63 25.04 10.48
C HIS A 81 -3.62 23.86 10.39
N GLN A 82 -3.16 22.62 10.57
CA GLN A 82 -4.07 21.57 11.00
C GLN A 82 -4.26 21.70 12.52
N SER A 83 -5.52 21.73 12.99
CA SER A 83 -5.76 21.75 14.41
C SER A 83 -5.12 20.53 15.07
N GLU A 84 -4.47 20.70 16.23
CA GLU A 84 -3.84 19.58 16.96
C GLU A 84 -4.81 18.45 17.23
N GLU A 85 -6.06 18.78 17.46
CA GLU A 85 -7.15 17.82 17.67
C GLU A 85 -7.37 16.92 16.45
N SER A 86 -7.34 17.47 15.22
CA SER A 86 -7.48 16.70 13.98
C SER A 86 -6.32 15.73 13.76
N ILE A 87 -5.10 16.15 14.09
CA ILE A 87 -3.90 15.33 13.99
C ILE A 87 -3.96 14.17 15.00
N LEU A 88 -4.30 14.47 16.26
CA LEU A 88 -4.45 13.46 17.30
C LEU A 88 -5.54 12.43 16.96
N LYS A 89 -6.66 12.89 16.37
CA LYS A 89 -7.72 11.99 15.89
C LYS A 89 -7.23 11.04 14.81
N LYS A 90 -6.50 11.52 13.82
CA LYS A 90 -5.90 10.68 12.75
C LYS A 90 -4.95 9.64 13.32
N ILE A 91 -4.05 10.03 14.22
CA ILE A 91 -3.11 9.12 14.88
C ILE A 91 -3.85 8.04 15.66
N ARG A 92 -4.89 8.39 16.40
CA ARG A 92 -5.71 7.42 17.15
C ARG A 92 -6.41 6.43 16.22
N VAL A 93 -7.00 6.89 15.14
CA VAL A 93 -7.69 6.03 14.16
C VAL A 93 -6.70 5.05 13.52
N ASN A 94 -5.55 5.51 13.07
CA ASN A 94 -4.53 4.63 12.48
C ASN A 94 -4.04 3.58 13.50
N LYS A 95 -3.77 3.98 14.76
CA LYS A 95 -3.37 3.03 15.81
C LYS A 95 -4.44 1.98 16.10
N VAL A 96 -5.71 2.36 16.15
CA VAL A 96 -6.82 1.41 16.35
C VAL A 96 -6.90 0.44 15.18
N PHE A 97 -6.78 0.93 13.95
CA PHE A 97 -6.79 0.12 12.74
C PHE A 97 -5.67 -0.93 12.76
N ASP A 98 -4.44 -0.51 13.06
CA ASP A 98 -3.28 -1.39 13.16
C ASP A 98 -3.43 -2.41 14.29
N ASN A 99 -3.85 -1.98 15.47
CA ASN A 99 -4.02 -2.87 16.63
C ASN A 99 -5.06 -3.96 16.36
N LEU A 100 -6.16 -3.63 15.72
CA LEU A 100 -7.20 -4.61 15.40
C LEU A 100 -6.73 -5.62 14.36
N ASN A 101 -6.05 -5.17 13.31
CA ASN A 101 -5.49 -6.06 12.29
C ASN A 101 -4.34 -6.93 12.83
N ASN A 102 -3.54 -6.41 13.76
CA ASN A 102 -2.48 -7.18 14.41
C ASN A 102 -3.04 -8.23 15.39
N ARG A 103 -4.12 -7.90 16.11
CA ARG A 103 -4.71 -8.78 17.10
C ARG A 103 -5.57 -9.89 16.51
N TYR A 104 -6.36 -9.57 15.48
CA TYR A 104 -7.37 -10.47 14.92
C TYR A 104 -7.02 -11.00 13.52
N GLY A 105 -5.87 -10.61 13.00
CA GLY A 105 -5.38 -11.00 11.68
C GLY A 105 -5.54 -9.90 10.64
N SER A 106 -4.65 -9.93 9.64
CA SER A 106 -4.64 -8.98 8.53
C SER A 106 -5.95 -9.02 7.75
N GLY A 107 -6.55 -7.85 7.51
CA GLY A 107 -7.81 -7.71 6.78
C GLY A 107 -9.07 -7.87 7.61
N THR A 108 -8.96 -7.94 8.96
CA THR A 108 -10.12 -7.93 9.87
C THR A 108 -10.89 -6.62 9.75
N ILE A 109 -10.16 -5.51 9.71
CA ILE A 109 -10.71 -4.21 9.34
C ILE A 109 -10.04 -3.77 8.05
N CYS A 110 -10.83 -3.32 7.10
CA CYS A 110 -10.38 -2.82 5.82
C CYS A 110 -11.18 -1.57 5.42
N VAL A 111 -10.64 -0.81 4.47
CA VAL A 111 -11.34 0.36 3.95
C VAL A 111 -12.49 -0.09 3.05
N ALA A 112 -13.65 0.54 3.17
CA ALA A 112 -14.90 0.13 2.52
C ALA A 112 -14.85 -0.08 0.99
N LYS A 113 -13.82 0.43 0.31
CA LYS A 113 -13.56 0.22 -1.13
C LYS A 113 -12.58 -0.93 -1.41
N GLU A 114 -12.06 -1.58 -0.39
CA GLU A 114 -11.26 -2.77 -0.56
C GLU A 114 -12.17 -3.92 -1.00
N ASN A 115 -11.89 -4.45 -2.19
CA ASN A 115 -12.76 -5.47 -2.78
C ASN A 115 -12.59 -6.79 -2.02
N TYR A 116 -13.63 -7.24 -1.33
CA TYR A 116 -13.64 -8.49 -0.56
C TYR A 116 -13.53 -9.75 -1.41
N GLU A 117 -13.77 -9.62 -2.71
CA GLU A 117 -13.63 -10.76 -3.60
C GLU A 117 -12.16 -11.11 -3.78
N LYS A 118 -11.73 -12.19 -3.14
CA LYS A 118 -10.37 -12.75 -3.19
C LYS A 118 -9.97 -13.29 -4.58
N PHE A 119 -10.43 -12.67 -5.66
CA PHE A 119 -10.15 -13.11 -7.04
C PHE A 119 -8.66 -13.04 -7.44
N TYR A 120 -7.84 -12.32 -6.68
CA TYR A 120 -6.43 -12.09 -7.00
C TYR A 120 -5.45 -12.73 -6.01
N ILE A 121 -5.90 -13.70 -5.22
CA ILE A 121 -4.96 -14.49 -4.42
C ILE A 121 -4.08 -15.27 -5.38
N THR A 122 -2.79 -15.00 -5.35
CA THR A 122 -1.81 -15.83 -6.06
C THR A 122 -1.98 -17.27 -5.61
N ARG A 123 -2.28 -18.18 -6.54
CA ARG A 123 -2.37 -19.62 -6.23
C ARG A 123 -1.00 -20.10 -5.78
N ARG A 124 -0.86 -20.34 -4.49
CA ARG A 124 0.37 -20.87 -3.87
C ARG A 124 0.15 -22.33 -3.46
N GLN A 125 -0.20 -23.17 -4.44
CA GLN A 125 -0.52 -24.59 -4.16
C GLN A 125 0.74 -25.45 -3.97
N ASN A 126 1.86 -25.03 -4.55
CA ASN A 126 3.13 -25.77 -4.50
C ASN A 126 4.23 -24.81 -3.97
N LEU A 127 4.17 -24.47 -2.68
CA LEU A 127 5.27 -23.78 -2.02
C LEU A 127 6.31 -24.81 -1.61
N SER A 128 7.58 -24.53 -1.93
CA SER A 128 8.69 -25.23 -1.29
C SER A 128 8.71 -24.91 0.21
N PRO A 129 9.15 -25.84 1.06
CA PRO A 129 9.35 -25.57 2.48
C PRO A 129 10.24 -24.35 2.71
N ALA A 130 9.97 -23.59 3.74
CA ALA A 130 10.67 -22.34 4.04
C ALA A 130 11.88 -22.61 4.96
N TYR A 131 12.79 -23.48 4.57
CA TYR A 131 13.94 -23.95 5.37
C TYR A 131 14.80 -22.84 6.00
N THR A 132 14.81 -21.64 5.41
CA THR A 132 15.62 -20.52 5.90
C THR A 132 14.84 -19.57 6.81
N SER A 133 13.51 -19.69 6.87
CA SER A 133 12.64 -18.72 7.57
C SER A 133 11.74 -19.40 8.61
N ASN A 134 11.57 -20.72 8.55
CA ASN A 134 10.73 -21.48 9.45
C ASN A 134 11.46 -22.73 9.93
N PHE A 135 11.70 -22.82 11.24
CA PHE A 135 12.39 -23.97 11.85
C PHE A 135 11.57 -25.26 11.79
N ASP A 136 10.23 -25.16 11.78
CA ASP A 136 9.35 -26.34 11.73
C ASP A 136 9.38 -27.05 10.36
N ASP A 137 9.84 -26.35 9.33
CA ASP A 137 9.97 -26.91 7.98
C ASP A 137 11.31 -27.62 7.75
N LEU A 138 12.23 -27.61 8.74
CA LEU A 138 13.53 -28.28 8.61
C LEU A 138 13.36 -29.79 8.52
N PRO A 139 14.08 -30.48 7.61
CA PRO A 139 14.05 -31.93 7.53
C PRO A 139 14.63 -32.53 8.84
N ASN A 140 13.86 -33.40 9.47
CA ASN A 140 14.35 -34.18 10.59
C ASN A 140 15.38 -35.20 10.10
N VAL A 141 16.60 -35.14 10.63
CA VAL A 141 17.65 -36.13 10.39
C VAL A 141 17.51 -37.21 11.45
N ASN A 142 17.12 -38.44 11.05
CA ASN A 142 17.14 -39.62 11.90
C ASN A 142 18.52 -40.27 11.87
#